data_6d48cada969e823d71daaff7a82caf31
#
_entry.id   6d48cada969e823d71daaff7a82caf31
#
_cell.length_a   1.000
_cell.length_b   1.000
_cell.length_c   1.000
_cell.angle_alpha   90.00
_cell.angle_beta   90.00
_cell.angle_gamma   90.00
#
_symmetry.space_group_name_H-M   'P 1'
#
loop_
_entity.id
_entity.type
_entity.pdbx_description
1 polymer ?
#
loop_
_entity_poly.entity_id
_entity_poly.type
_entity_poly.pdbx_seq_one_letter_code
_entity_poly.pdbx_strand_id
1 'polypeptide(L)'
;MVITGFTFFTAVVVTTVQLFFERRDETRRAQQLNTLTTLFFSEIGDNLIRMLNQCDRANQHLSQTLPAPEEWTEAHFKSLASALRSHRVDIDPLSADTEALRKLLASSLLFRLLEAPHVFEHDLFNSLLRTMFHLRGELATHPDLTVLKQHKLDHLANDITKIYNPLVKLWLEHMNYLARFYPALFHSLLENNPFKPPAGGNNGGNTAVL
;
A
#
# COMPACT_ATOMS: atom_id res chain seq x y z
N MET A 1 -59.15 2.43 -6.94
CA MET A 1 -58.28 3.48 -6.39
C MET A 1 -57.49 3.04 -5.14
N VAL A 2 -58.02 2.21 -4.26
CA VAL A 2 -57.31 1.71 -3.04
C VAL A 2 -56.16 0.74 -3.38
N ILE A 3 -56.32 -0.11 -4.39
CA ILE A 3 -55.30 -1.13 -4.80
C ILE A 3 -54.05 -0.47 -5.37
N THR A 4 -54.18 0.60 -6.17
CA THR A 4 -53.05 1.34 -6.72
C THR A 4 -52.23 2.07 -5.64
N GLY A 5 -52.87 2.58 -4.59
CA GLY A 5 -52.18 3.20 -3.47
C GLY A 5 -51.40 2.19 -2.62
N PHE A 6 -51.94 0.99 -2.41
CA PHE A 6 -51.26 -0.06 -1.66
C PHE A 6 -50.05 -0.63 -2.40
N THR A 7 -50.15 -0.86 -3.72
CA THR A 7 -49.01 -1.33 -4.52
C THR A 7 -47.90 -0.29 -4.59
N PHE A 8 -48.22 0.98 -4.68
CA PHE A 8 -47.23 2.06 -4.65
C PHE A 8 -46.51 2.15 -3.29
N PHE A 9 -47.27 2.09 -2.21
CA PHE A 9 -46.71 2.11 -0.84
C PHE A 9 -45.77 0.91 -0.59
N THR A 10 -46.22 -0.32 -0.97
CA THR A 10 -45.35 -1.52 -0.84
C THR A 10 -44.07 -1.39 -1.67
N ALA A 11 -44.17 -0.88 -2.88
CA ALA A 11 -42.98 -0.69 -3.72
C ALA A 11 -41.97 0.32 -3.09
N VAL A 12 -42.49 1.42 -2.53
CA VAL A 12 -41.63 2.42 -1.84
C VAL A 12 -40.95 1.82 -0.60
N VAL A 13 -41.72 1.07 0.23
CA VAL A 13 -41.16 0.42 1.42
C VAL A 13 -40.08 -0.61 1.04
N VAL A 14 -40.36 -1.49 0.07
CA VAL A 14 -39.39 -2.50 -0.41
C VAL A 14 -38.14 -1.84 -0.93
N THR A 15 -38.25 -0.80 -1.78
CA THR A 15 -37.09 -0.08 -2.32
C THR A 15 -36.28 0.61 -1.22
N THR A 16 -36.95 1.23 -0.24
CA THR A 16 -36.27 1.89 0.89
C THR A 16 -35.52 0.88 1.76
N VAL A 17 -36.13 -0.27 2.01
CA VAL A 17 -35.50 -1.37 2.78
C VAL A 17 -34.30 -1.94 2.01
N GLN A 18 -34.43 -2.16 0.70
CA GLN A 18 -33.30 -2.62 -0.15
C GLN A 18 -32.15 -1.63 -0.11
N LEU A 19 -32.40 -0.34 -0.34
CA LEU A 19 -31.36 0.70 -0.27
C LEU A 19 -30.68 0.80 1.10
N PHE A 20 -31.44 0.56 2.17
CA PHE A 20 -30.90 0.54 3.52
C PHE A 20 -29.96 -0.65 3.74
N PHE A 21 -30.33 -1.85 3.27
CA PHE A 21 -29.49 -3.04 3.36
C PHE A 21 -28.23 -2.90 2.50
N GLU A 22 -28.35 -2.41 1.26
CA GLU A 22 -27.21 -2.18 0.38
C GLU A 22 -26.18 -1.23 1.01
N ARG A 23 -26.61 -0.08 1.54
CA ARG A 23 -25.72 0.86 2.24
C ARG A 23 -25.04 0.26 3.45
N ARG A 24 -25.77 -0.56 4.20
CA ARG A 24 -25.22 -1.24 5.40
C ARG A 24 -24.15 -2.27 5.00
N ASP A 25 -24.38 -2.99 3.92
CA ASP A 25 -23.42 -3.98 3.41
C ASP A 25 -22.16 -3.31 2.85
N GLU A 26 -22.29 -2.23 2.10
CA GLU A 26 -21.15 -1.43 1.64
C GLU A 26 -20.28 -0.91 2.80
N THR A 27 -20.91 -0.39 3.84
CA THR A 27 -20.19 0.11 5.03
C THR A 27 -19.44 -1.03 5.74
N ARG A 28 -20.05 -2.19 5.88
CA ARG A 28 -19.41 -3.37 6.50
C ARG A 28 -18.24 -3.86 5.66
N ARG A 29 -18.39 -3.94 4.33
CA ARG A 29 -17.33 -4.34 3.39
C ARG A 29 -16.14 -3.38 3.48
N ALA A 30 -16.41 -2.09 3.48
CA ALA A 30 -15.37 -1.07 3.64
C ALA A 30 -14.62 -1.20 4.99
N GLN A 31 -15.33 -1.45 6.09
CA GLN A 31 -14.71 -1.66 7.40
C GLN A 31 -13.84 -2.93 7.43
N GLN A 32 -14.32 -4.03 6.86
CA GLN A 32 -13.55 -5.29 6.78
C GLN A 32 -12.30 -5.12 5.93
N LEU A 33 -12.42 -4.46 4.78
CA LEU A 33 -11.27 -4.15 3.93
C LEU A 33 -10.24 -3.29 4.67
N ASN A 34 -10.68 -2.23 5.36
CA ASN A 34 -9.78 -1.37 6.13
C ASN A 34 -9.07 -2.14 7.25
N THR A 35 -9.74 -3.09 7.91
CA THR A 35 -9.12 -3.97 8.92
C THR A 35 -8.05 -4.85 8.28
N LEU A 36 -8.32 -5.46 7.13
CA LEU A 36 -7.35 -6.28 6.40
C LEU A 36 -6.18 -5.45 5.88
N THR A 37 -6.44 -4.24 5.42
CA THR A 37 -5.41 -3.29 4.98
C THR A 37 -4.51 -2.85 6.15
N THR A 38 -5.09 -2.58 7.31
CA THR A 38 -4.34 -2.27 8.54
C THR A 38 -3.42 -3.44 8.92
N LEU A 39 -3.96 -4.67 8.95
CA LEU A 39 -3.17 -5.87 9.23
C LEU A 39 -2.06 -6.08 8.19
N PHE A 40 -2.35 -5.86 6.92
CA PHE A 40 -1.35 -5.97 5.85
C PHE A 40 -0.20 -4.98 6.05
N PHE A 41 -0.48 -3.70 6.33
CA PHE A 41 0.57 -2.70 6.52
C PHE A 41 1.36 -2.93 7.80
N SER A 42 0.73 -3.30 8.90
CA SER A 42 1.44 -3.59 10.16
C SER A 42 2.43 -4.74 10.05
N GLU A 43 2.15 -5.76 9.25
CA GLU A 43 2.97 -6.98 9.16
C GLU A 43 3.92 -6.99 7.95
N ILE A 44 3.48 -6.45 6.82
CA ILE A 44 4.16 -6.63 5.53
C ILE A 44 4.37 -5.31 4.81
N GLY A 45 3.33 -4.50 4.64
CA GLY A 45 3.29 -3.40 3.69
C GLY A 45 4.33 -2.32 3.97
N ASP A 46 4.46 -1.87 5.22
CA ASP A 46 5.43 -0.84 5.60
C ASP A 46 6.87 -1.31 5.42
N ASN A 47 7.17 -2.56 5.79
CA ASN A 47 8.49 -3.15 5.58
C ASN A 47 8.79 -3.30 4.10
N LEU A 48 7.81 -3.72 3.31
CA LEU A 48 7.95 -3.85 1.86
C LEU A 48 8.23 -2.49 1.21
N ILE A 49 7.51 -1.43 1.59
CA ILE A 49 7.79 -0.07 1.09
C ILE A 49 9.23 0.33 1.42
N ARG A 50 9.70 0.13 2.67
CA ARG A 50 11.08 0.47 3.06
C ARG A 50 12.11 -0.25 2.20
N MET A 51 11.93 -1.54 1.98
CA MET A 51 12.84 -2.35 1.18
C MET A 51 12.85 -1.91 -0.29
N LEU A 52 11.67 -1.66 -0.87
CA LEU A 52 11.57 -1.22 -2.27
C LEU A 52 12.06 0.22 -2.45
N ASN A 53 11.89 1.10 -1.46
CA ASN A 53 12.48 2.44 -1.46
C ASN A 53 14.01 2.42 -1.56
N GLN A 54 14.67 1.43 -0.95
CA GLN A 54 16.13 1.29 -1.03
C GLN A 54 16.59 0.88 -2.43
N CYS A 55 15.71 0.25 -3.21
CA CYS A 55 15.98 -0.16 -4.58
C CYS A 55 15.66 0.92 -5.62
N ASP A 56 14.94 1.98 -5.24
CA ASP A 56 14.57 3.07 -6.14
C ASP A 56 15.64 4.16 -6.14
N ARG A 57 16.39 4.27 -7.24
CA ARG A 57 17.43 5.31 -7.43
C ARG A 57 16.86 6.73 -7.45
N ALA A 58 15.58 6.89 -7.78
CA ALA A 58 14.91 8.18 -7.83
C ALA A 58 14.26 8.59 -6.47
N ASN A 59 14.40 7.79 -5.43
CA ASN A 59 13.69 7.93 -4.15
C ASN A 59 14.01 9.22 -3.36
N GLN A 60 15.16 9.88 -3.62
CA GLN A 60 15.56 11.10 -2.88
C GLN A 60 14.50 12.21 -2.93
N HIS A 61 13.70 12.26 -4.00
CA HIS A 61 12.61 13.23 -4.13
C HIS A 61 11.38 12.89 -3.28
N LEU A 62 11.06 11.61 -3.12
CA LEU A 62 9.85 11.19 -2.41
C LEU A 62 9.97 11.44 -0.90
N SER A 63 11.10 11.11 -0.31
CA SER A 63 11.36 11.33 1.12
C SER A 63 11.35 12.81 1.52
N GLN A 64 11.72 13.72 0.60
CA GLN A 64 11.69 15.16 0.82
C GLN A 64 10.30 15.79 0.66
N THR A 65 9.39 15.09 -0.02
CA THR A 65 8.02 15.60 -0.30
C THR A 65 7.04 15.29 0.85
N LEU A 66 7.42 14.41 1.78
CA LEU A 66 6.58 14.07 2.92
C LEU A 66 6.55 15.21 3.94
N PRO A 67 5.38 15.75 4.29
CA PRO A 67 5.25 16.79 5.30
C PRO A 67 5.59 16.27 6.69
N ALA A 68 5.90 17.18 7.60
CA ALA A 68 6.05 16.86 9.02
C ALA A 68 4.75 16.23 9.58
N PRO A 69 4.82 15.36 10.59
CA PRO A 69 3.65 14.65 11.12
C PRO A 69 2.48 15.55 11.53
N GLU A 70 2.78 16.77 12.00
CA GLU A 70 1.77 17.72 12.49
C GLU A 70 1.05 18.47 11.36
N GLU A 71 1.54 18.35 10.13
CA GLU A 71 1.06 19.15 8.98
C GLU A 71 0.11 18.39 8.04
N TRP A 72 -0.20 17.13 8.35
CA TRP A 72 -1.01 16.29 7.46
C TRP A 72 -2.47 16.76 7.39
N THR A 73 -2.79 17.46 6.32
CA THR A 73 -4.15 17.89 5.96
C THR A 73 -4.64 17.17 4.70
N GLU A 74 -5.91 17.32 4.37
CA GLU A 74 -6.46 16.79 3.11
C GLU A 74 -5.72 17.34 1.87
N ALA A 75 -5.25 18.57 1.93
CA ALA A 75 -4.43 19.17 0.87
C ALA A 75 -3.09 18.45 0.71
N HIS A 76 -2.45 18.05 1.82
CA HIS A 76 -1.20 17.29 1.79
C HIS A 76 -1.41 15.88 1.21
N PHE A 77 -2.50 15.18 1.56
CA PHE A 77 -2.82 13.90 0.93
C PHE A 77 -2.99 14.02 -0.59
N LYS A 78 -3.68 15.08 -1.07
CA LYS A 78 -3.86 15.33 -2.51
C LYS A 78 -2.54 15.68 -3.21
N SER A 79 -1.71 16.51 -2.58
CA SER A 79 -0.39 16.88 -3.09
C SER A 79 0.52 15.66 -3.20
N LEU A 80 0.58 14.83 -2.16
CA LEU A 80 1.38 13.61 -2.15
C LEU A 80 0.87 12.59 -3.18
N ALA A 81 -0.44 12.42 -3.31
CA ALA A 81 -1.03 11.59 -4.36
C ALA A 81 -0.68 12.08 -5.78
N SER A 82 -0.54 13.39 -5.96
CA SER A 82 -0.08 13.98 -7.23
C SER A 82 1.40 13.72 -7.46
N ALA A 83 2.24 13.92 -6.44
CA ALA A 83 3.67 13.66 -6.50
C ALA A 83 3.96 12.18 -6.82
N LEU A 84 3.24 11.26 -6.18
CA LEU A 84 3.34 9.82 -6.45
C LEU A 84 2.95 9.44 -7.88
N ARG A 85 1.93 10.09 -8.44
CA ARG A 85 1.55 9.85 -9.86
C ARG A 85 2.60 10.35 -10.85
N SER A 86 3.34 11.38 -10.50
CA SER A 86 4.41 11.93 -11.34
C SER A 86 5.77 11.30 -11.09
N HIS A 87 5.92 10.56 -9.99
CA HIS A 87 7.16 9.88 -9.64
C HIS A 87 7.46 8.75 -10.65
N ARG A 88 8.62 8.85 -11.29
CA ARG A 88 9.15 7.78 -12.14
C ARG A 88 10.08 6.93 -11.31
N VAL A 89 9.61 5.74 -10.97
CA VAL A 89 10.36 4.74 -10.23
C VAL A 89 11.51 4.20 -11.11
N ASP A 90 12.72 4.18 -10.58
CA ASP A 90 13.90 3.61 -11.23
C ASP A 90 14.50 2.51 -10.33
N ILE A 91 13.98 1.31 -10.48
CA ILE A 91 14.35 0.17 -9.63
C ILE A 91 15.64 -0.47 -10.08
N ASP A 92 16.58 -0.58 -9.14
CA ASP A 92 17.74 -1.45 -9.25
C ASP A 92 17.55 -2.72 -8.43
N PRO A 93 17.23 -3.87 -9.06
CA PRO A 93 17.00 -5.11 -8.33
C PRO A 93 18.23 -5.63 -7.58
N LEU A 94 19.45 -5.24 -7.99
CA LEU A 94 20.69 -5.69 -7.36
C LEU A 94 20.97 -4.98 -6.03
N SER A 95 20.33 -3.83 -5.78
CA SER A 95 20.40 -3.13 -4.49
C SER A 95 19.43 -3.69 -3.45
N ALA A 96 18.57 -4.64 -3.83
CA ALA A 96 17.60 -5.26 -2.94
C ALA A 96 18.26 -6.25 -1.98
N ASP A 97 17.88 -6.19 -0.70
CA ASP A 97 18.10 -7.33 0.22
C ASP A 97 17.15 -8.47 -0.14
N THR A 98 17.60 -9.31 -1.09
CA THR A 98 16.80 -10.39 -1.68
C THR A 98 16.37 -11.41 -0.65
N GLU A 99 17.19 -11.68 0.36
CA GLU A 99 16.88 -12.68 1.39
C GLU A 99 15.80 -12.15 2.34
N ALA A 100 15.92 -10.90 2.79
CA ALA A 100 14.89 -10.26 3.59
C ALA A 100 13.57 -10.12 2.81
N LEU A 101 13.64 -9.78 1.52
CA LEU A 101 12.46 -9.71 0.65
C LEU A 101 11.76 -11.07 0.48
N ARG A 102 12.53 -12.16 0.29
CA ARG A 102 11.98 -13.52 0.27
C ARG A 102 11.27 -13.88 1.57
N LYS A 103 11.90 -13.61 2.71
CA LYS A 103 11.31 -13.88 4.03
C LYS A 103 10.01 -13.13 4.22
N LEU A 104 9.99 -11.85 3.86
CA LEU A 104 8.80 -11.01 3.97
C LEU A 104 7.66 -11.55 3.09
N LEU A 105 7.94 -11.88 1.83
CA LEU A 105 6.96 -12.42 0.88
C LEU A 105 6.57 -13.88 1.17
N ALA A 106 7.33 -14.60 2.00
CA ALA A 106 6.97 -15.95 2.46
C ALA A 106 5.95 -15.95 3.59
N SER A 107 5.52 -14.78 4.09
CA SER A 107 4.54 -14.67 5.17
C SER A 107 3.25 -15.41 4.86
N SER A 108 2.77 -16.21 5.81
CA SER A 108 1.48 -16.90 5.72
C SER A 108 0.30 -15.93 5.65
N LEU A 109 0.47 -14.70 6.12
CA LEU A 109 -0.56 -13.67 6.03
C LEU A 109 -0.93 -13.35 4.58
N LEU A 110 0.04 -13.35 3.64
CA LEU A 110 -0.26 -13.12 2.22
C LEU A 110 -1.26 -14.14 1.66
N PHE A 111 -1.11 -15.42 2.02
CA PHE A 111 -2.06 -16.47 1.60
C PHE A 111 -3.44 -16.23 2.20
N ARG A 112 -3.50 -15.92 3.50
CA ARG A 112 -4.77 -15.65 4.19
C ARG A 112 -5.49 -14.44 3.63
N LEU A 113 -4.75 -13.41 3.21
CA LEU A 113 -5.33 -12.23 2.56
C LEU A 113 -5.90 -12.56 1.18
N LEU A 114 -5.22 -13.41 0.39
CA LEU A 114 -5.75 -13.87 -0.90
C LEU A 114 -7.01 -14.72 -0.77
N GLU A 115 -7.21 -15.42 0.35
CA GLU A 115 -8.41 -16.22 0.61
C GLU A 115 -9.56 -15.37 1.16
N ALA A 116 -9.31 -14.11 1.55
CA ALA A 116 -10.32 -13.25 2.12
C ALA A 116 -11.29 -12.70 1.05
N PRO A 117 -12.60 -12.98 1.11
CA PRO A 117 -13.56 -12.63 0.05
C PRO A 117 -13.57 -11.13 -0.28
N HIS A 118 -13.43 -10.26 0.73
CA HIS A 118 -13.48 -8.81 0.55
C HIS A 118 -12.25 -8.23 -0.15
N VAL A 119 -11.12 -8.95 -0.16
CA VAL A 119 -9.93 -8.55 -0.92
C VAL A 119 -10.17 -8.70 -2.43
N PHE A 120 -10.93 -9.72 -2.84
CA PHE A 120 -11.27 -9.91 -4.26
C PHE A 120 -12.15 -8.78 -4.82
N GLU A 121 -12.94 -8.15 -3.97
CA GLU A 121 -13.82 -7.04 -4.35
C GLU A 121 -13.05 -5.71 -4.52
N HIS A 122 -11.79 -5.64 -4.05
CA HIS A 122 -10.94 -4.45 -4.15
C HIS A 122 -9.84 -4.65 -5.17
N ASP A 123 -10.05 -4.20 -6.40
CA ASP A 123 -9.18 -4.45 -7.56
C ASP A 123 -7.71 -4.11 -7.31
N LEU A 124 -7.43 -2.96 -6.68
CA LEU A 124 -6.06 -2.51 -6.41
C LEU A 124 -5.35 -3.47 -5.44
N PHE A 125 -6.00 -3.83 -4.33
CA PHE A 125 -5.41 -4.69 -3.31
C PHE A 125 -5.24 -6.13 -3.81
N ASN A 126 -6.25 -6.67 -4.49
CA ASN A 126 -6.19 -7.98 -5.12
C ASN A 126 -5.06 -8.06 -6.17
N SER A 127 -4.98 -7.06 -7.06
CA SER A 127 -3.91 -6.97 -8.06
C SER A 127 -2.53 -6.91 -7.42
N LEU A 128 -2.37 -6.09 -6.36
CA LEU A 128 -1.13 -5.98 -5.59
C LEU A 128 -0.71 -7.34 -5.01
N LEU A 129 -1.60 -8.03 -4.30
CA LEU A 129 -1.30 -9.34 -3.71
C LEU A 129 -0.89 -10.36 -4.78
N ARG A 130 -1.59 -10.41 -5.90
CA ARG A 130 -1.24 -11.32 -7.02
C ARG A 130 0.15 -11.04 -7.56
N THR A 131 0.52 -9.76 -7.72
CA THR A 131 1.85 -9.38 -8.22
C THR A 131 2.93 -9.72 -7.19
N MET A 132 2.65 -9.56 -5.88
CA MET A 132 3.56 -10.00 -4.81
C MET A 132 3.79 -11.50 -4.82
N PHE A 133 2.76 -12.32 -5.09
CA PHE A 133 2.91 -13.76 -5.25
C PHE A 133 3.75 -14.13 -6.48
N HIS A 134 3.59 -13.40 -7.59
CA HIS A 134 4.43 -13.58 -8.76
C HIS A 134 5.90 -13.29 -8.43
N LEU A 135 6.19 -12.14 -7.84
CA LEU A 135 7.54 -11.76 -7.40
C LEU A 135 8.16 -12.80 -6.44
N ARG A 136 7.36 -13.31 -5.48
CA ARG A 136 7.80 -14.39 -4.60
C ARG A 136 8.27 -15.62 -5.38
N GLY A 137 7.52 -16.06 -6.41
CA GLY A 137 7.87 -17.16 -7.28
C GLY A 137 9.16 -16.91 -8.05
N GLU A 138 9.31 -15.72 -8.62
CA GLU A 138 10.53 -15.29 -9.33
C GLU A 138 11.76 -15.35 -8.41
N LEU A 139 11.67 -14.77 -7.22
CA LEU A 139 12.76 -14.76 -6.24
C LEU A 139 13.09 -16.16 -5.71
N ALA A 140 12.12 -17.06 -5.61
CA ALA A 140 12.37 -18.44 -5.21
C ALA A 140 13.14 -19.23 -6.28
N THR A 141 12.86 -18.93 -7.56
CA THR A 141 13.53 -19.59 -8.71
C THR A 141 14.94 -19.07 -8.93
N HIS A 142 15.21 -17.81 -8.56
CA HIS A 142 16.50 -17.14 -8.78
C HIS A 142 17.09 -16.67 -7.43
N PRO A 143 17.76 -17.55 -6.68
CA PRO A 143 18.31 -17.20 -5.36
C PRO A 143 19.43 -16.17 -5.41
N ASP A 144 20.22 -16.13 -6.47
CA ASP A 144 21.28 -15.17 -6.70
C ASP A 144 20.96 -14.32 -7.94
N LEU A 145 20.68 -13.03 -7.72
CA LEU A 145 20.35 -12.11 -8.79
C LEU A 145 21.59 -11.66 -9.59
N THR A 146 22.80 -11.78 -9.02
CA THR A 146 24.04 -11.32 -9.66
C THR A 146 24.42 -12.14 -10.89
N VAL A 147 23.94 -13.38 -10.97
CA VAL A 147 24.18 -14.28 -12.11
C VAL A 147 23.16 -14.13 -13.23
N LEU A 148 22.13 -13.27 -13.03
CA LEU A 148 21.09 -13.08 -14.02
C LEU A 148 21.56 -12.23 -15.20
N LYS A 149 21.07 -12.56 -16.39
CA LYS A 149 21.25 -11.75 -17.58
C LYS A 149 20.42 -10.45 -17.47
N GLN A 150 20.89 -9.38 -18.11
CA GLN A 150 20.28 -8.04 -18.04
C GLN A 150 18.78 -8.05 -18.31
N HIS A 151 18.30 -8.74 -19.34
CA HIS A 151 16.86 -8.80 -19.65
C HIS A 151 15.99 -9.41 -18.53
N LYS A 152 16.55 -10.30 -17.69
CA LYS A 152 15.85 -10.86 -16.52
C LYS A 152 15.85 -9.84 -15.36
N LEU A 153 16.93 -9.09 -15.19
CA LEU A 153 16.98 -7.98 -14.22
C LEU A 153 15.98 -6.89 -14.59
N ASP A 154 15.87 -6.54 -15.88
CA ASP A 154 14.89 -5.56 -16.36
C ASP A 154 13.44 -6.05 -16.13
N HIS A 155 13.18 -7.35 -16.34
CA HIS A 155 11.88 -7.96 -16.03
C HIS A 155 11.57 -7.87 -14.53
N LEU A 156 12.52 -8.22 -13.67
CA LEU A 156 12.38 -8.15 -12.22
C LEU A 156 12.17 -6.71 -11.75
N ALA A 157 12.90 -5.74 -12.29
CA ALA A 157 12.71 -4.31 -12.01
C ALA A 157 11.29 -3.84 -12.35
N ASN A 158 10.78 -4.28 -13.51
CA ASN A 158 9.41 -3.97 -13.91
C ASN A 158 8.36 -4.60 -12.97
N ASP A 159 8.56 -5.83 -12.52
CA ASP A 159 7.64 -6.49 -11.59
C ASP A 159 7.68 -5.85 -10.19
N ILE A 160 8.84 -5.44 -9.72
CA ILE A 160 8.97 -4.63 -8.49
C ILE A 160 8.23 -3.28 -8.66
N THR A 161 8.37 -2.62 -9.80
CA THR A 161 7.67 -1.36 -10.10
C THR A 161 6.14 -1.53 -10.07
N LYS A 162 5.63 -2.66 -10.60
CA LYS A 162 4.21 -3.01 -10.56
C LYS A 162 3.68 -3.26 -9.14
N ILE A 163 4.55 -3.59 -8.20
CA ILE A 163 4.21 -3.70 -6.78
C ILE A 163 4.30 -2.33 -6.11
N TYR A 164 5.38 -1.60 -6.33
CA TYR A 164 5.69 -0.37 -5.62
C TYR A 164 4.60 0.70 -5.78
N ASN A 165 4.21 1.01 -7.00
CA ASN A 165 3.22 2.06 -7.26
C ASN A 165 1.84 1.77 -6.63
N PRO A 166 1.22 0.57 -6.81
CA PRO A 166 -0.02 0.23 -6.14
C PRO A 166 0.11 0.17 -4.61
N LEU A 167 1.25 -0.31 -4.10
CA LEU A 167 1.52 -0.40 -2.67
C LEU A 167 1.55 0.97 -2.01
N VAL A 168 2.27 1.93 -2.59
CA VAL A 168 2.36 3.30 -2.07
C VAL A 168 1.00 4.02 -2.19
N LYS A 169 0.26 3.78 -3.26
CA LYS A 169 -1.11 4.31 -3.40
C LYS A 169 -2.03 3.76 -2.31
N LEU A 170 -2.01 2.44 -2.07
CA LEU A 170 -2.80 1.80 -1.03
C LEU A 170 -2.41 2.29 0.37
N TRP A 171 -1.11 2.50 0.61
CA TRP A 171 -0.60 3.09 1.85
C TRP A 171 -1.18 4.48 2.08
N LEU A 172 -1.19 5.33 1.06
CA LEU A 172 -1.73 6.69 1.15
C LEU A 172 -3.24 6.69 1.43
N GLU A 173 -3.99 5.80 0.79
CA GLU A 173 -5.43 5.62 1.04
C GLU A 173 -5.67 5.16 2.49
N HIS A 174 -4.85 4.22 2.97
CA HIS A 174 -4.89 3.73 4.34
C HIS A 174 -4.58 4.82 5.36
N MET A 175 -3.52 5.61 5.16
CA MET A 175 -3.16 6.72 6.03
C MET A 175 -4.24 7.81 6.07
N ASN A 176 -4.87 8.12 4.93
CA ASN A 176 -6.00 9.04 4.88
C ASN A 176 -7.22 8.50 5.66
N TYR A 177 -7.48 7.20 5.61
CA TYR A 177 -8.51 6.56 6.41
C TYR A 177 -8.20 6.68 7.92
N LEU A 178 -6.97 6.37 8.32
CA LEU A 178 -6.55 6.47 9.73
C LEU A 178 -6.61 7.90 10.25
N ALA A 179 -6.18 8.89 9.47
CA ALA A 179 -6.26 10.30 9.84
C ALA A 179 -7.68 10.75 10.19
N ARG A 180 -8.68 10.20 9.47
CA ARG A 180 -10.10 10.55 9.69
C ARG A 180 -10.75 9.80 10.85
N PHE A 181 -10.45 8.51 11.02
CA PHE A 181 -11.18 7.65 11.92
C PHE A 181 -10.38 7.21 13.15
N TYR A 182 -9.05 7.24 13.07
CA TYR A 182 -8.13 6.78 14.13
C TYR A 182 -6.92 7.70 14.29
N PRO A 183 -7.12 9.00 14.67
CA PRO A 183 -6.04 10.01 14.68
C PRO A 183 -4.83 9.60 15.53
N ALA A 184 -5.05 8.99 16.69
CA ALA A 184 -3.95 8.55 17.56
C ALA A 184 -3.07 7.50 16.89
N LEU A 185 -3.68 6.53 16.20
CA LEU A 185 -2.95 5.50 15.44
C LEU A 185 -2.23 6.11 14.24
N PHE A 186 -2.88 7.04 13.54
CA PHE A 186 -2.28 7.78 12.43
C PHE A 186 -0.98 8.49 12.84
N HIS A 187 -0.99 9.24 13.93
CA HIS A 187 0.21 9.92 14.43
C HIS A 187 1.33 8.94 14.81
N SER A 188 1.00 7.85 15.49
CA SER A 188 1.97 6.81 15.85
C SER A 188 2.63 6.17 14.62
N LEU A 189 1.86 5.90 13.56
CA LEU A 189 2.40 5.32 12.33
C LEU A 189 3.21 6.34 11.52
N LEU A 190 2.87 7.63 11.56
CA LEU A 190 3.68 8.67 10.91
C LEU A 190 5.07 8.82 11.52
N GLU A 191 5.23 8.64 12.82
CA GLU A 191 6.54 8.66 13.47
C GLU A 191 7.49 7.61 12.87
N ASN A 192 6.92 6.47 12.47
CA ASN A 192 7.63 5.32 11.90
C ASN A 192 7.33 5.09 10.42
N ASN A 193 6.94 6.14 9.68
CA ASN A 193 6.53 5.96 8.28
C ASN A 193 7.65 5.32 7.43
N PRO A 194 7.27 4.53 6.40
CA PRO A 194 8.23 3.72 5.64
C PRO A 194 9.16 4.54 4.72
N PHE A 195 8.92 5.84 4.57
CA PHE A 195 9.73 6.73 3.74
C PHE A 195 10.80 7.49 4.54
N LYS A 196 10.77 7.41 5.88
CA LYS A 196 11.86 7.96 6.70
C LYS A 196 13.15 7.17 6.44
N PRO A 197 14.28 7.85 6.26
CA PRO A 197 15.56 7.16 6.26
C PRO A 197 15.75 6.43 7.60
N PRO A 198 16.40 5.25 7.61
CA PRO A 198 16.68 4.53 8.84
C PRO A 198 17.45 5.45 9.80
N ALA A 199 16.99 5.54 11.05
CA ALA A 199 17.68 6.28 12.09
C ALA A 199 19.05 5.62 12.32
N GLY A 200 20.13 6.19 11.75
CA GLY A 200 21.49 5.64 11.89
C GLY A 200 22.47 5.98 10.80
N GLY A 201 22.07 6.66 9.73
CA GLY A 201 23.01 7.22 8.75
C GLY A 201 23.62 8.53 9.25
N ASN A 202 24.46 8.48 10.27
CA ASN A 202 25.28 9.63 10.67
C ASN A 202 26.35 9.84 9.59
N ASN A 203 26.03 10.67 8.59
CA ASN A 203 27.06 11.25 7.74
C ASN A 203 27.91 12.14 8.64
N GLY A 204 29.05 11.59 9.06
CA GLY A 204 30.12 12.33 9.69
C GLY A 204 30.44 13.57 8.86
N GLY A 205 29.79 14.67 9.18
CA GLY A 205 30.16 15.99 8.68
C GLY A 205 31.57 16.27 9.13
N ASN A 206 32.47 16.24 8.17
CA ASN A 206 33.86 16.66 8.27
C ASN A 206 33.91 18.10 8.82
N THR A 207 34.08 18.24 10.12
CA THR A 207 34.50 19.51 10.70
C THR A 207 36.01 19.58 10.53
N ALA A 208 36.44 20.06 9.38
CA ALA A 208 37.83 20.52 9.23
C ALA A 208 37.97 21.77 10.09
N VAL A 209 38.66 21.60 11.20
CA VAL A 209 39.29 22.66 11.97
C VAL A 209 40.45 23.25 11.12
N LEU A 210 40.42 24.52 10.88
CA LEU A 210 41.55 25.45 11.00
C LEU A 210 41.01 26.88 11.08
#